data_3f86b7c31ba61d43c28b7e920e43310b
#
_entry.id   3f86b7c31ba61d43c28b7e920e43310b
#
_cell.length_a   1.000
_cell.length_b   1.000
_cell.length_c   1.000
_cell.angle_alpha   90.00
_cell.angle_beta   90.00
_cell.angle_gamma   90.00
#
_symmetry.space_group_name_H-M   'P 1'
#
loop_
_entity.id
_entity.type
_entity.pdbx_description
1 polymer ?
#
loop_
_entity_poly.entity_id
_entity_poly.type
_entity_poly.pdbx_seq_one_letter_code
_entity_poly.pdbx_strand_id
1 'polypeptide(L)'
;MPRRRLWSNSVFLPLFLVAFCVLVTGETPRADQVQSSPPPIRSIEPPPAIATAEALEEKGDLLRAEKLFLDAIDYYHAALQKKPNSAPLYNKIGIAQLQMQRWSDAKRSFERAIHEDREFPEAYNNLGVVYNVSKKYNKAIERYNKAIHFRDDTASYYSNLGAALFSKKEYDKSVVAYSHAFQLDPDVFERTSRTGVSAQMSKPEDRAHFDYVVAKLYAKMGSTDRSLEYLRRALEEGYKNINSVYKDEEFAGLRKDHRFTELMAAKLPAITD
;
A
#
# COMPACT_ATOMS: atom_id res chain seq x y z
N MET A 1 28.26 2.37 70.92
CA MET A 1 27.75 1.31 71.85
C MET A 1 26.62 0.57 71.18
N PRO A 2 26.35 -0.67 71.44
CA PRO A 2 26.95 -1.83 70.77
C PRO A 2 25.94 -2.81 70.15
N ARG A 3 26.45 -3.72 69.31
CA ARG A 3 26.19 -5.19 69.23
C ARG A 3 24.74 -5.68 68.99
N ARG A 4 24.44 -6.72 68.18
CA ARG A 4 24.95 -8.11 68.00
C ARG A 4 24.30 -8.65 66.69
N ARG A 5 24.97 -9.33 65.78
CA ARG A 5 25.28 -10.77 65.64
C ARG A 5 24.12 -11.72 65.99
N LEU A 6 23.81 -12.59 65.01
CA LEU A 6 24.01 -14.06 65.03
C LEU A 6 23.32 -14.67 63.82
N TRP A 7 24.05 -15.39 62.98
CA TRP A 7 24.22 -16.84 62.84
C TRP A 7 22.93 -17.52 62.38
N SER A 8 22.85 -18.43 61.46
CA SER A 8 23.68 -19.49 60.85
C SER A 8 22.68 -20.24 59.95
N ASN A 9 22.94 -21.00 58.96
CA ASN A 9 23.75 -22.19 58.81
C ASN A 9 23.84 -22.55 57.35
N SER A 10 25.02 -22.96 56.98
CA SER A 10 25.40 -23.63 55.74
C SER A 10 24.84 -25.05 55.69
N VAL A 11 24.35 -25.47 54.54
CA VAL A 11 24.37 -26.89 54.18
C VAL A 11 25.05 -26.99 52.81
N PHE A 12 26.31 -27.49 52.89
CA PHE A 12 27.08 -27.92 51.74
C PHE A 12 26.54 -29.27 51.26
N LEU A 13 26.24 -29.38 49.97
CA LEU A 13 26.11 -30.67 49.31
C LEU A 13 27.09 -30.70 48.14
N PRO A 14 27.94 -31.71 48.05
CA PRO A 14 28.99 -31.76 47.02
C PRO A 14 28.36 -32.21 45.69
N LEU A 15 28.54 -31.38 44.67
CA LEU A 15 28.21 -31.73 43.29
C LEU A 15 29.35 -32.60 42.69
N PHE A 16 29.06 -33.86 42.44
CA PHE A 16 29.92 -34.75 41.67
C PHE A 16 30.02 -34.26 40.20
N LEU A 17 31.17 -33.79 39.82
CA LEU A 17 31.52 -33.45 38.46
C LEU A 17 31.84 -34.75 37.69
N VAL A 18 30.84 -35.25 36.93
CA VAL A 18 31.12 -36.31 35.92
C VAL A 18 31.49 -35.60 34.63
N ALA A 19 32.76 -35.55 34.34
CA ALA A 19 33.27 -35.09 33.06
C ALA A 19 32.94 -36.13 31.99
N PHE A 20 31.91 -35.83 31.17
CA PHE A 20 31.59 -36.59 29.98
C PHE A 20 32.37 -35.95 28.81
N CYS A 21 33.53 -36.49 28.49
CA CYS A 21 34.22 -36.18 27.24
C CYS A 21 33.41 -36.73 26.08
N VAL A 22 32.57 -35.89 25.45
CA VAL A 22 32.05 -36.20 24.13
C VAL A 22 33.08 -35.73 23.11
N LEU A 23 33.71 -36.64 22.47
CA LEU A 23 34.49 -36.43 21.24
C LEU A 23 33.52 -35.92 20.17
N VAL A 24 33.51 -34.61 19.97
CA VAL A 24 32.80 -33.99 18.82
C VAL A 24 33.68 -34.22 17.61
N THR A 25 33.39 -35.29 16.86
CA THR A 25 33.89 -35.42 15.50
C THR A 25 33.29 -34.27 14.69
N GLY A 26 34.15 -33.36 14.27
CA GLY A 26 33.77 -32.21 13.47
C GLY A 26 33.33 -32.64 12.07
N GLU A 27 32.03 -32.89 11.90
CA GLU A 27 31.39 -32.77 10.60
C GLU A 27 30.87 -31.36 10.47
N THR A 28 31.55 -30.57 9.63
CA THR A 28 31.03 -29.29 9.15
C THR A 28 29.70 -29.56 8.46
N PRO A 29 28.61 -28.92 8.84
CA PRO A 29 27.36 -29.08 8.11
C PRO A 29 27.56 -28.61 6.67
N ARG A 30 27.35 -29.53 5.73
CA ARG A 30 27.28 -29.22 4.30
C ARG A 30 26.27 -28.12 4.08
N ALA A 31 26.67 -27.07 3.37
CA ALA A 31 25.92 -25.89 3.04
C ALA A 31 24.73 -26.14 2.04
N ASP A 32 24.31 -27.38 1.85
CA ASP A 32 23.32 -27.77 0.82
C ASP A 32 21.95 -28.17 1.34
N GLN A 33 21.62 -27.90 2.61
CA GLN A 33 20.26 -28.00 3.08
C GLN A 33 19.65 -26.58 3.13
N VAL A 34 19.50 -25.97 1.95
CA VAL A 34 18.40 -24.99 1.75
C VAL A 34 17.12 -25.79 2.02
N GLN A 35 16.57 -25.65 3.22
CA GLN A 35 15.21 -26.09 3.50
C GLN A 35 14.31 -25.30 2.54
N SER A 36 14.02 -25.91 1.40
CA SER A 36 12.98 -25.40 0.52
C SER A 36 11.71 -25.40 1.35
N SER A 37 11.20 -24.20 1.66
CA SER A 37 9.87 -24.07 2.23
C SER A 37 8.94 -24.95 1.41
N PRO A 38 8.05 -25.75 2.03
CA PRO A 38 7.11 -26.56 1.27
C PRO A 38 6.38 -25.62 0.30
N PRO A 39 6.13 -26.08 -0.94
CA PRO A 39 5.38 -25.27 -1.89
C PRO A 39 4.05 -24.86 -1.26
N PRO A 40 3.59 -23.60 -1.49
CA PRO A 40 2.34 -23.14 -0.93
C PRO A 40 1.23 -24.10 -1.33
N ILE A 41 0.41 -24.49 -0.36
CA ILE A 41 -0.72 -25.43 -0.56
C ILE A 41 -1.69 -24.76 -1.52
N ARG A 42 -1.90 -25.34 -2.68
CA ARG A 42 -2.93 -24.94 -3.62
C ARG A 42 -4.26 -25.54 -3.17
N SER A 43 -5.30 -24.73 -3.14
CA SER A 43 -6.60 -25.14 -2.63
C SER A 43 -7.57 -25.57 -3.73
N ILE A 44 -7.20 -25.44 -5.00
CA ILE A 44 -8.11 -25.59 -6.14
C ILE A 44 -7.49 -26.50 -7.21
N GLU A 45 -8.37 -27.19 -7.96
CA GLU A 45 -7.98 -28.02 -9.09
C GLU A 45 -7.22 -27.23 -10.16
N PRO A 46 -6.23 -27.85 -10.82
CA PRO A 46 -5.47 -27.20 -11.87
C PRO A 46 -6.37 -26.79 -13.04
N PRO A 47 -5.99 -25.75 -13.81
CA PRO A 47 -6.77 -25.27 -14.94
C PRO A 47 -7.04 -26.40 -15.96
N PRO A 48 -8.31 -26.63 -16.38
CA PRO A 48 -8.65 -27.70 -17.33
C PRO A 48 -8.09 -27.38 -18.71
N ALA A 49 -7.38 -28.35 -19.31
CA ALA A 49 -6.72 -28.19 -20.60
C ALA A 49 -7.67 -27.85 -21.77
N ILE A 50 -8.92 -28.31 -21.67
CA ILE A 50 -9.95 -28.13 -22.72
C ILE A 50 -10.67 -26.78 -22.64
N ALA A 51 -10.52 -26.01 -21.54
CA ALA A 51 -11.19 -24.71 -21.39
C ALA A 51 -10.68 -23.68 -22.37
N THR A 52 -11.53 -22.71 -22.76
CA THR A 52 -11.14 -21.58 -23.61
C THR A 52 -10.29 -20.58 -22.83
N ALA A 53 -9.57 -19.69 -23.52
CA ALA A 53 -8.80 -18.64 -22.88
C ALA A 53 -9.68 -17.73 -22.02
N GLU A 54 -10.87 -17.39 -22.53
CA GLU A 54 -11.84 -16.53 -21.87
C GLU A 54 -12.37 -17.17 -20.56
N ALA A 55 -12.74 -18.47 -20.61
CA ALA A 55 -13.21 -19.20 -19.43
C ALA A 55 -12.11 -19.33 -18.37
N LEU A 56 -10.87 -19.54 -18.79
CA LEU A 56 -9.71 -19.57 -17.88
C LEU A 56 -9.45 -18.19 -17.25
N GLU A 57 -9.55 -17.14 -18.04
CA GLU A 57 -9.39 -15.75 -17.58
C GLU A 57 -10.48 -15.39 -16.55
N GLU A 58 -11.74 -15.68 -16.85
CA GLU A 58 -12.88 -15.45 -15.96
C GLU A 58 -12.71 -16.19 -14.62
N LYS A 59 -12.34 -17.47 -14.68
CA LYS A 59 -12.07 -18.23 -13.45
C LYS A 59 -10.91 -17.66 -12.65
N GLY A 60 -9.84 -17.21 -13.33
CA GLY A 60 -8.73 -16.49 -12.71
C GLY A 60 -9.19 -15.21 -12.00
N ASP A 61 -10.11 -14.45 -12.61
CA ASP A 61 -10.68 -13.24 -11.99
C ASP A 61 -11.48 -13.55 -10.72
N LEU A 62 -12.29 -14.61 -10.73
CA LEU A 62 -13.01 -15.07 -9.55
C LEU A 62 -12.06 -15.47 -8.42
N LEU A 63 -11.05 -16.29 -8.74
CA LEU A 63 -10.05 -16.72 -7.76
C LEU A 63 -9.28 -15.55 -7.16
N ARG A 64 -8.94 -14.56 -7.98
CA ARG A 64 -8.29 -13.34 -7.49
C ARG A 64 -9.20 -12.53 -6.57
N ALA A 65 -10.50 -12.45 -6.86
CA ALA A 65 -11.48 -11.80 -5.99
C ALA A 65 -11.62 -12.52 -4.64
N GLU A 66 -11.50 -13.85 -4.63
CA GLU A 66 -11.44 -14.71 -3.44
C GLU A 66 -10.07 -14.67 -2.73
N LYS A 67 -9.12 -13.89 -3.23
CA LYS A 67 -7.72 -13.77 -2.74
C LYS A 67 -6.90 -15.06 -2.89
N LEU A 68 -7.31 -15.98 -3.72
CA LEU A 68 -6.58 -17.20 -4.09
C LEU A 68 -5.59 -16.86 -5.22
N PHE A 69 -4.63 -16.01 -4.92
CA PHE A 69 -3.79 -15.35 -5.92
C PHE A 69 -2.90 -16.31 -6.71
N LEU A 70 -2.39 -17.39 -6.08
CA LEU A 70 -1.56 -18.37 -6.77
C LEU A 70 -2.36 -19.15 -7.80
N ASP A 71 -3.55 -19.60 -7.38
CA ASP A 71 -4.45 -20.31 -8.27
C ASP A 71 -4.92 -19.40 -9.42
N ALA A 72 -5.23 -18.14 -9.13
CA ALA A 72 -5.56 -17.15 -10.16
C ALA A 72 -4.42 -16.98 -11.19
N ILE A 73 -3.16 -16.92 -10.74
CA ILE A 73 -1.98 -16.81 -11.62
C ILE A 73 -1.88 -18.06 -12.52
N ASP A 74 -2.12 -19.26 -11.99
CA ASP A 74 -2.09 -20.50 -12.81
C ASP A 74 -3.14 -20.49 -13.90
N TYR A 75 -4.35 -20.02 -13.58
CA TYR A 75 -5.43 -19.88 -14.56
C TYR A 75 -5.11 -18.83 -15.63
N TYR A 76 -4.53 -17.69 -15.26
CA TYR A 76 -4.06 -16.70 -16.24
C TYR A 76 -2.92 -17.24 -17.11
N HIS A 77 -1.99 -18.02 -16.56
CA HIS A 77 -0.96 -18.68 -17.34
C HIS A 77 -1.53 -19.71 -18.33
N ALA A 78 -2.54 -20.49 -17.93
CA ALA A 78 -3.24 -21.40 -18.82
C ALA A 78 -3.97 -20.63 -19.95
N ALA A 79 -4.58 -19.48 -19.64
CA ALA A 79 -5.17 -18.59 -20.64
C ALA A 79 -4.10 -18.04 -21.60
N LEU A 80 -2.92 -17.66 -21.12
CA LEU A 80 -1.79 -17.21 -21.93
C LEU A 80 -1.26 -18.28 -22.88
N GLN A 81 -1.31 -19.58 -22.52
CA GLN A 81 -0.93 -20.66 -23.45
C GLN A 81 -1.81 -20.67 -24.70
N LYS A 82 -3.08 -20.23 -24.58
CA LYS A 82 -4.04 -20.14 -25.67
C LYS A 82 -4.02 -18.77 -26.36
N LYS A 83 -3.57 -17.72 -25.65
CA LYS A 83 -3.55 -16.33 -26.09
C LYS A 83 -2.23 -15.67 -25.69
N PRO A 84 -1.09 -16.03 -26.34
CA PRO A 84 0.26 -15.76 -25.81
C PRO A 84 0.63 -14.29 -25.64
N ASN A 85 0.10 -13.41 -26.50
CA ASN A 85 0.50 -11.99 -26.53
C ASN A 85 -0.56 -11.08 -25.91
N SER A 86 -1.25 -11.55 -24.84
CA SER A 86 -2.31 -10.79 -24.21
C SER A 86 -1.77 -9.86 -23.12
N ALA A 87 -1.65 -8.57 -23.43
CA ALA A 87 -1.30 -7.54 -22.46
C ALA A 87 -2.24 -7.54 -21.23
N PRO A 88 -3.58 -7.67 -21.39
CA PRO A 88 -4.48 -7.78 -20.23
C PRO A 88 -4.16 -8.95 -19.31
N LEU A 89 -3.83 -10.13 -19.82
CA LEU A 89 -3.51 -11.30 -18.99
C LEU A 89 -2.20 -11.09 -18.21
N TYR A 90 -1.15 -10.56 -18.85
CA TYR A 90 0.07 -10.20 -18.12
C TYR A 90 -0.18 -9.15 -17.04
N ASN A 91 -1.05 -8.17 -17.31
CA ASN A 91 -1.44 -7.18 -16.31
C ASN A 91 -2.19 -7.82 -15.13
N LYS A 92 -3.12 -8.74 -15.38
CA LYS A 92 -3.86 -9.49 -14.32
C LYS A 92 -2.92 -10.32 -13.46
N ILE A 93 -1.94 -11.01 -14.04
CA ILE A 93 -0.88 -11.71 -13.31
C ILE A 93 -0.11 -10.73 -12.43
N GLY A 94 0.30 -9.59 -12.99
CA GLY A 94 0.99 -8.55 -12.24
C GLY A 94 0.18 -8.02 -11.05
N ILE A 95 -1.13 -7.84 -11.20
CA ILE A 95 -2.02 -7.42 -10.12
C ILE A 95 -2.07 -8.47 -9.00
N ALA A 96 -2.22 -9.75 -9.33
CA ALA A 96 -2.21 -10.82 -8.34
C ALA A 96 -0.86 -10.88 -7.58
N GLN A 97 0.26 -10.73 -8.30
CA GLN A 97 1.60 -10.67 -7.71
C GLN A 97 1.78 -9.43 -6.81
N LEU A 98 1.22 -8.28 -7.22
CA LEU A 98 1.22 -7.04 -6.43
C LEU A 98 0.47 -7.23 -5.10
N GLN A 99 -0.69 -7.88 -5.15
CA GLN A 99 -1.51 -8.19 -3.96
C GLN A 99 -0.80 -9.16 -3.01
N MET A 100 0.08 -10.01 -3.52
CA MET A 100 0.97 -10.88 -2.73
C MET A 100 2.26 -10.18 -2.29
N GLN A 101 2.44 -8.89 -2.56
CA GLN A 101 3.65 -8.10 -2.29
C GLN A 101 4.91 -8.64 -3.03
N ARG A 102 4.72 -9.40 -4.11
CA ARG A 102 5.81 -9.90 -4.95
C ARG A 102 6.22 -8.84 -5.98
N TRP A 103 6.77 -7.74 -5.47
CA TRP A 103 7.02 -6.50 -6.25
C TRP A 103 7.87 -6.72 -7.49
N SER A 104 8.91 -7.56 -7.40
CA SER A 104 9.79 -7.85 -8.53
C SER A 104 9.08 -8.64 -9.63
N ASP A 105 8.22 -9.57 -9.24
CA ASP A 105 7.44 -10.37 -10.18
C ASP A 105 6.38 -9.51 -10.85
N ALA A 106 5.63 -8.74 -10.05
CA ALA A 106 4.63 -7.79 -10.56
C ALA A 106 5.23 -6.81 -11.57
N LYS A 107 6.43 -6.26 -11.26
CA LYS A 107 7.16 -5.40 -12.20
C LYS A 107 7.36 -6.09 -13.54
N ARG A 108 7.90 -7.33 -13.54
CA ARG A 108 8.15 -8.08 -14.79
C ARG A 108 6.87 -8.32 -15.59
N SER A 109 5.79 -8.66 -14.89
CA SER A 109 4.49 -8.90 -15.53
C SER A 109 3.92 -7.64 -16.17
N PHE A 110 3.99 -6.48 -15.50
CA PHE A 110 3.55 -5.20 -16.08
C PHE A 110 4.47 -4.75 -17.22
N GLU A 111 5.78 -4.94 -17.13
CA GLU A 111 6.72 -4.65 -18.23
C GLU A 111 6.42 -5.55 -19.44
N ARG A 112 6.03 -6.81 -19.21
CA ARG A 112 5.60 -7.69 -20.30
C ARG A 112 4.28 -7.22 -20.90
N ALA A 113 3.30 -6.82 -20.11
CA ALA A 113 2.06 -6.24 -20.64
C ALA A 113 2.34 -5.01 -21.54
N ILE A 114 3.21 -4.10 -21.10
CA ILE A 114 3.63 -2.93 -21.90
C ILE A 114 4.39 -3.33 -23.16
N HIS A 115 5.16 -4.43 -23.13
CA HIS A 115 5.84 -4.93 -24.32
C HIS A 115 4.85 -5.45 -25.37
N GLU A 116 3.80 -6.15 -24.94
CA GLU A 116 2.76 -6.69 -25.82
C GLU A 116 1.83 -5.60 -26.37
N ASP A 117 1.50 -4.60 -25.54
CA ASP A 117 0.73 -3.42 -25.92
C ASP A 117 1.35 -2.16 -25.30
N ARG A 118 1.97 -1.35 -26.16
CA ARG A 118 2.68 -0.13 -25.74
C ARG A 118 1.74 1.02 -25.36
N GLU A 119 0.47 0.91 -25.67
CA GLU A 119 -0.55 1.92 -25.38
C GLU A 119 -1.52 1.48 -24.27
N PHE A 120 -1.20 0.40 -23.55
CA PHE A 120 -2.04 -0.16 -22.49
C PHE A 120 -1.88 0.60 -21.16
N PRO A 121 -2.76 1.56 -20.83
CA PRO A 121 -2.56 2.51 -19.75
C PRO A 121 -2.58 1.84 -18.36
N GLU A 122 -3.38 0.78 -18.17
CA GLU A 122 -3.46 0.08 -16.89
C GLU A 122 -2.11 -0.51 -16.48
N ALA A 123 -1.35 -1.04 -17.41
CA ALA A 123 -0.03 -1.61 -17.11
C ALA A 123 0.97 -0.52 -16.70
N TYR A 124 0.93 0.65 -17.34
CA TYR A 124 1.74 1.80 -16.92
C TYR A 124 1.36 2.27 -15.52
N ASN A 125 0.06 2.43 -15.23
CA ASN A 125 -0.40 2.79 -13.90
C ASN A 125 0.08 1.79 -12.84
N ASN A 126 -0.10 0.50 -13.09
CA ASN A 126 0.24 -0.55 -12.13
C ASN A 126 1.77 -0.68 -11.94
N LEU A 127 2.56 -0.48 -12.99
CA LEU A 127 4.02 -0.36 -12.89
C LEU A 127 4.42 0.87 -12.05
N GLY A 128 3.69 1.98 -12.21
CA GLY A 128 3.82 3.17 -11.37
C GLY A 128 3.61 2.86 -9.89
N VAL A 129 2.57 2.06 -9.55
CA VAL A 129 2.31 1.61 -8.17
C VAL A 129 3.51 0.84 -7.62
N VAL A 130 4.08 -0.10 -8.39
CA VAL A 130 5.28 -0.85 -7.96
C VAL A 130 6.45 0.09 -7.66
N TYR A 131 6.67 1.09 -8.52
CA TYR A 131 7.74 2.07 -8.27
C TYR A 131 7.45 2.96 -7.06
N ASN A 132 6.19 3.35 -6.83
CA ASN A 132 5.78 4.18 -5.70
C ASN A 132 6.02 3.45 -4.36
N VAL A 133 5.58 2.19 -4.24
CA VAL A 133 5.83 1.34 -3.07
C VAL A 133 7.32 1.14 -2.83
N SER A 134 8.11 1.04 -3.93
CA SER A 134 9.57 0.95 -3.87
C SER A 134 10.25 2.30 -3.59
N LYS A 135 9.50 3.38 -3.28
CA LYS A 135 9.97 4.76 -3.06
C LYS A 135 10.74 5.36 -4.24
N LYS A 136 10.56 4.82 -5.45
CA LYS A 136 11.16 5.33 -6.68
C LYS A 136 10.22 6.33 -7.34
N TYR A 137 9.90 7.41 -6.62
CA TYR A 137 8.83 8.36 -6.95
C TYR A 137 8.95 8.96 -8.36
N ASN A 138 10.16 9.33 -8.81
CA ASN A 138 10.34 9.87 -10.17
C ASN A 138 9.92 8.87 -11.25
N LYS A 139 10.25 7.58 -11.08
CA LYS A 139 9.83 6.54 -12.02
C LYS A 139 8.31 6.29 -11.93
N ALA A 140 7.73 6.35 -10.73
CA ALA A 140 6.29 6.24 -10.55
C ALA A 140 5.55 7.36 -11.29
N ILE A 141 5.96 8.61 -11.08
CA ILE A 141 5.39 9.81 -11.74
C ILE A 141 5.47 9.68 -13.26
N GLU A 142 6.62 9.24 -13.80
CA GLU A 142 6.78 9.01 -15.24
C GLU A 142 5.77 7.99 -15.78
N ARG A 143 5.55 6.89 -15.05
CA ARG A 143 4.63 5.83 -15.46
C ARG A 143 3.17 6.27 -15.36
N TYR A 144 2.78 6.99 -14.30
CA TYR A 144 1.43 7.55 -14.18
C TYR A 144 1.14 8.57 -15.28
N ASN A 145 2.11 9.44 -15.63
CA ASN A 145 1.95 10.36 -16.74
C ASN A 145 1.80 9.62 -18.08
N LYS A 146 2.47 8.48 -18.29
CA LYS A 146 2.25 7.64 -19.47
C LYS A 146 0.85 7.02 -19.49
N ALA A 147 0.34 6.55 -18.34
CA ALA A 147 -1.02 6.05 -18.24
C ALA A 147 -2.05 7.15 -18.60
N ILE A 148 -1.89 8.35 -18.04
CA ILE A 148 -2.73 9.51 -18.31
C ILE A 148 -2.65 9.94 -19.78
N HIS A 149 -1.46 9.88 -20.38
CA HIS A 149 -1.28 10.21 -21.81
C HIS A 149 -2.11 9.30 -22.73
N PHE A 150 -2.22 8.02 -22.41
CA PHE A 150 -3.02 7.07 -23.20
C PHE A 150 -4.50 7.06 -22.82
N ARG A 151 -4.84 7.43 -21.56
CA ARG A 151 -6.21 7.54 -21.09
C ARG A 151 -6.28 8.57 -19.93
N ASP A 152 -6.92 9.69 -20.17
CA ASP A 152 -6.98 10.83 -19.28
C ASP A 152 -8.29 10.97 -18.49
N ASP A 153 -9.23 10.03 -18.68
CA ASP A 153 -10.55 10.01 -18.02
C ASP A 153 -10.62 9.11 -16.77
N THR A 154 -9.48 8.64 -16.28
CA THR A 154 -9.43 7.67 -15.18
C THR A 154 -8.92 8.31 -13.88
N ALA A 155 -9.82 8.56 -12.93
CA ALA A 155 -9.54 9.24 -11.67
C ALA A 155 -8.39 8.60 -10.86
N SER A 156 -8.29 7.26 -10.87
CA SER A 156 -7.25 6.55 -10.11
C SER A 156 -5.83 6.84 -10.63
N TYR A 157 -5.64 7.16 -11.90
CA TYR A 157 -4.32 7.51 -12.43
C TYR A 157 -3.83 8.84 -11.87
N TYR A 158 -4.72 9.85 -11.81
CA TYR A 158 -4.42 11.14 -11.21
C TYR A 158 -4.25 11.04 -9.69
N SER A 159 -5.07 10.23 -9.02
CA SER A 159 -4.92 9.98 -7.58
C SER A 159 -3.56 9.35 -7.27
N ASN A 160 -3.13 8.35 -8.03
CA ASN A 160 -1.82 7.71 -7.88
C ASN A 160 -0.67 8.69 -8.19
N LEU A 161 -0.82 9.53 -9.23
CA LEU A 161 0.13 10.60 -9.54
C LEU A 161 0.25 11.58 -8.38
N GLY A 162 -0.88 12.03 -7.85
CA GLY A 162 -0.94 12.91 -6.69
C GLY A 162 -0.22 12.33 -5.48
N ALA A 163 -0.43 11.04 -5.21
CA ALA A 163 0.24 10.32 -4.12
C ALA A 163 1.77 10.28 -4.26
N ALA A 164 2.25 10.00 -5.47
CA ALA A 164 3.68 9.97 -5.73
C ALA A 164 4.33 11.36 -5.62
N LEU A 165 3.64 12.41 -6.11
CA LEU A 165 4.05 13.80 -5.98
C LEU A 165 4.07 14.24 -4.51
N PHE A 166 3.03 13.88 -3.74
CA PHE A 166 2.96 14.15 -2.32
C PHE A 166 4.13 13.50 -1.56
N SER A 167 4.38 12.21 -1.82
CA SER A 167 5.51 11.48 -1.22
C SER A 167 6.87 12.08 -1.58
N LYS A 168 6.96 12.74 -2.73
CA LYS A 168 8.13 13.49 -3.18
C LYS A 168 8.18 14.91 -2.58
N LYS A 169 7.16 15.34 -1.84
CA LYS A 169 6.96 16.69 -1.27
C LYS A 169 6.74 17.79 -2.31
N GLU A 170 6.30 17.43 -3.51
CA GLU A 170 5.86 18.37 -4.56
C GLU A 170 4.36 18.67 -4.35
N TYR A 171 4.03 19.30 -3.21
CA TYR A 171 2.65 19.44 -2.73
C TYR A 171 1.73 20.18 -3.69
N ASP A 172 2.20 21.30 -4.30
CA ASP A 172 1.37 22.07 -5.25
C ASP A 172 0.96 21.23 -6.46
N LYS A 173 1.90 20.46 -7.02
CA LYS A 173 1.58 19.54 -8.13
C LYS A 173 0.68 18.39 -7.68
N SER A 174 0.86 17.92 -6.46
CA SER A 174 0.00 16.89 -5.86
C SER A 174 -1.45 17.38 -5.77
N VAL A 175 -1.67 18.61 -5.29
CA VAL A 175 -2.99 19.24 -5.23
C VAL A 175 -3.64 19.32 -6.61
N VAL A 176 -2.89 19.69 -7.64
CA VAL A 176 -3.40 19.74 -9.02
C VAL A 176 -3.84 18.35 -9.48
N ALA A 177 -3.00 17.32 -9.28
CA ALA A 177 -3.32 15.95 -9.66
C ALA A 177 -4.56 15.42 -8.90
N TYR A 178 -4.65 15.65 -7.59
CA TYR A 178 -5.82 15.28 -6.80
C TYR A 178 -7.09 16.03 -7.23
N SER A 179 -6.98 17.31 -7.62
CA SER A 179 -8.12 18.07 -8.16
C SER A 179 -8.65 17.42 -9.42
N HIS A 180 -7.80 16.99 -10.33
CA HIS A 180 -8.22 16.25 -11.54
C HIS A 180 -8.87 14.91 -11.19
N ALA A 181 -8.27 14.15 -10.28
CA ALA A 181 -8.86 12.89 -9.82
C ALA A 181 -10.27 13.10 -9.27
N PHE A 182 -10.45 14.12 -8.47
CA PHE A 182 -11.73 14.47 -7.85
C PHE A 182 -12.77 14.96 -8.88
N GLN A 183 -12.37 15.76 -9.88
CA GLN A 183 -13.26 16.19 -10.95
C GLN A 183 -13.82 15.02 -11.75
N LEU A 184 -13.00 13.98 -11.98
CA LEU A 184 -13.40 12.76 -12.68
C LEU A 184 -14.28 11.87 -11.79
N ASP A 185 -13.99 11.82 -10.49
CA ASP A 185 -14.67 10.98 -9.52
C ASP A 185 -14.61 11.60 -8.12
N PRO A 186 -15.71 12.25 -7.68
CA PRO A 186 -15.79 12.87 -6.35
C PRO A 186 -15.58 11.92 -5.17
N ASP A 187 -15.77 10.61 -5.38
CA ASP A 187 -15.62 9.59 -4.35
C ASP A 187 -14.28 8.86 -4.41
N VAL A 188 -13.34 9.32 -5.26
CA VAL A 188 -12.05 8.65 -5.48
C VAL A 188 -11.27 8.44 -4.17
N PHE A 189 -11.31 9.38 -3.25
CA PHE A 189 -10.59 9.28 -1.97
C PHE A 189 -11.29 8.38 -0.96
N GLU A 190 -12.62 8.27 -1.02
CA GLU A 190 -13.40 7.36 -0.17
C GLU A 190 -13.10 5.90 -0.51
N ARG A 191 -13.04 5.57 -1.81
CA ARG A 191 -12.72 4.23 -2.27
C ARG A 191 -11.26 3.84 -2.03
N THR A 192 -10.36 4.80 -2.16
CA THR A 192 -8.93 4.58 -1.95
C THR A 192 -8.52 4.62 -0.48
N SER A 193 -9.32 5.20 0.43
CA SER A 193 -8.97 5.31 1.85
C SER A 193 -8.88 3.96 2.57
N ARG A 194 -9.58 2.92 2.10
CA ARG A 194 -9.51 1.56 2.67
C ARG A 194 -8.29 0.73 2.22
N THR A 195 -7.70 1.06 1.07
CA THR A 195 -6.52 0.37 0.49
C THR A 195 -5.53 1.37 -0.12
N GLY A 196 -5.79 2.66 0.02
CA GLY A 196 -5.27 3.71 -0.82
C GLY A 196 -4.09 4.49 -0.24
N VAL A 197 -3.96 5.71 -0.74
CA VAL A 197 -2.82 6.61 -0.56
C VAL A 197 -2.51 6.88 0.91
N SER A 198 -3.52 7.11 1.75
CA SER A 198 -3.35 7.38 3.18
C SER A 198 -2.79 6.16 3.93
N ALA A 199 -3.26 4.95 3.60
CA ALA A 199 -2.76 3.71 4.20
C ALA A 199 -1.29 3.40 3.84
N GLN A 200 -0.78 3.97 2.75
CA GLN A 200 0.62 3.81 2.31
C GLN A 200 1.56 4.86 2.96
N MET A 201 1.02 5.87 3.63
CA MET A 201 1.80 6.88 4.33
C MET A 201 2.17 6.37 5.73
N SER A 202 3.42 5.97 5.89
CA SER A 202 3.92 5.38 7.13
C SER A 202 4.10 6.39 8.28
N LYS A 203 4.08 7.70 7.99
CA LYS A 203 4.30 8.75 8.98
C LYS A 203 2.99 9.48 9.29
N PRO A 204 2.63 9.64 10.58
CA PRO A 204 1.45 10.40 10.99
C PRO A 204 1.42 11.82 10.42
N GLU A 205 2.58 12.50 10.40
CA GLU A 205 2.67 13.87 9.88
C GLU A 205 2.34 13.96 8.39
N ASP A 206 2.71 12.95 7.59
CA ASP A 206 2.39 12.90 6.15
C ASP A 206 0.90 12.63 5.95
N ARG A 207 0.27 11.76 6.79
CA ARG A 207 -1.18 11.52 6.76
C ARG A 207 -1.96 12.77 7.15
N ALA A 208 -1.58 13.40 8.26
CA ALA A 208 -2.20 14.64 8.72
C ALA A 208 -2.16 15.75 7.66
N HIS A 209 -1.02 15.88 6.97
CA HIS A 209 -0.89 16.84 5.87
C HIS A 209 -1.75 16.45 4.66
N PHE A 210 -1.78 15.17 4.31
CA PHE A 210 -2.64 14.67 3.23
C PHE A 210 -4.12 14.98 3.51
N ASP A 211 -4.60 14.66 4.72
CA ASP A 211 -5.98 14.91 5.11
C ASP A 211 -6.32 16.41 5.07
N TYR A 212 -5.39 17.28 5.46
CA TYR A 212 -5.55 18.72 5.30
C TYR A 212 -5.68 19.15 3.83
N VAL A 213 -4.85 18.60 2.94
CA VAL A 213 -4.93 18.86 1.49
C VAL A 213 -6.26 18.39 0.91
N VAL A 214 -6.73 17.21 1.31
CA VAL A 214 -8.04 16.68 0.87
C VAL A 214 -9.18 17.53 1.42
N ALA A 215 -9.09 17.99 2.68
CA ALA A 215 -10.06 18.92 3.26
C ALA A 215 -10.18 20.21 2.42
N LYS A 216 -9.06 20.79 1.97
CA LYS A 216 -9.03 21.94 1.08
C LYS A 216 -9.76 21.67 -0.24
N LEU A 217 -9.50 20.51 -0.86
CA LEU A 217 -10.15 20.13 -2.11
C LEU A 217 -11.68 20.06 -1.94
N TYR A 218 -12.16 19.39 -0.89
CA TYR A 218 -13.58 19.29 -0.61
C TYR A 218 -14.21 20.67 -0.29
N ALA A 219 -13.49 21.52 0.45
CA ALA A 219 -13.95 22.89 0.73
C ALA A 219 -14.10 23.71 -0.56
N LYS A 220 -13.10 23.67 -1.46
CA LYS A 220 -13.12 24.34 -2.75
C LYS A 220 -14.31 23.91 -3.62
N MET A 221 -14.75 22.67 -3.48
CA MET A 221 -15.86 22.09 -4.24
C MET A 221 -17.21 22.24 -3.53
N GLY A 222 -17.24 22.93 -2.38
CA GLY A 222 -18.47 23.16 -1.61
C GLY A 222 -18.97 21.94 -0.84
N SER A 223 -18.20 20.85 -0.77
CA SER A 223 -18.54 19.66 0.02
C SER A 223 -18.15 19.86 1.49
N THR A 224 -18.97 20.62 2.21
CA THR A 224 -18.72 21.04 3.60
C THR A 224 -18.54 19.87 4.55
N ASP A 225 -19.40 18.85 4.49
CA ASP A 225 -19.39 17.72 5.40
C ASP A 225 -18.08 16.92 5.28
N ARG A 226 -17.66 16.63 4.06
CA ARG A 226 -16.42 15.91 3.81
C ARG A 226 -15.20 16.76 4.15
N SER A 227 -15.24 18.06 3.86
CA SER A 227 -14.17 18.97 4.26
C SER A 227 -13.97 18.98 5.77
N LEU A 228 -15.05 19.04 6.55
CA LEU A 228 -15.00 18.97 8.01
C LEU A 228 -14.47 17.61 8.52
N GLU A 229 -14.86 16.52 7.88
CA GLU A 229 -14.39 15.18 8.23
C GLU A 229 -12.86 15.07 8.05
N TYR A 230 -12.35 15.45 6.88
CA TYR A 230 -10.91 15.39 6.61
C TYR A 230 -10.12 16.41 7.45
N LEU A 231 -10.70 17.58 7.74
CA LEU A 231 -10.08 18.54 8.64
C LEU A 231 -9.99 18.00 10.08
N ARG A 232 -11.00 17.26 10.52
CA ARG A 232 -10.98 16.55 11.82
C ARG A 232 -9.86 15.52 11.88
N ARG A 233 -9.72 14.69 10.85
CA ARG A 233 -8.62 13.71 10.75
C ARG A 233 -7.25 14.38 10.81
N ALA A 234 -7.08 15.49 10.07
CA ALA A 234 -5.84 16.26 10.12
C ALA A 234 -5.53 16.80 11.52
N LEU A 235 -6.56 17.24 12.28
CA LEU A 235 -6.43 17.67 13.68
C LEU A 235 -6.06 16.50 14.59
N GLU A 236 -6.75 15.38 14.48
CA GLU A 236 -6.53 14.16 15.28
C GLU A 236 -5.11 13.60 15.07
N GLU A 237 -4.60 13.63 13.85
CA GLU A 237 -3.23 13.21 13.52
C GLU A 237 -2.17 14.31 13.76
N GLY A 238 -2.56 15.46 14.30
CA GLY A 238 -1.65 16.50 14.76
C GLY A 238 -1.01 17.34 13.64
N TYR A 239 -1.77 17.75 12.61
CA TYR A 239 -1.26 18.63 11.57
C TYR A 239 -0.73 19.95 12.13
N LYS A 240 0.59 20.19 12.02
CA LYS A 240 1.26 21.32 12.68
C LYS A 240 0.80 22.69 12.17
N ASN A 241 0.44 22.79 10.89
CA ASN A 241 0.06 24.05 10.27
C ASN A 241 -1.45 24.24 10.20
N ILE A 242 -2.21 23.66 11.12
CA ILE A 242 -3.68 23.68 11.11
C ILE A 242 -4.25 25.10 11.07
N ASN A 243 -3.57 26.10 11.66
CA ASN A 243 -3.98 27.48 11.65
C ASN A 243 -4.01 28.11 10.25
N SER A 244 -3.41 27.48 9.24
CA SER A 244 -3.53 27.91 7.85
C SER A 244 -4.99 27.86 7.37
N VAL A 245 -5.85 27.06 7.98
CA VAL A 245 -7.30 26.99 7.70
C VAL A 245 -8.00 28.35 7.80
N TYR A 246 -7.47 29.27 8.59
CA TYR A 246 -8.02 30.63 8.72
C TYR A 246 -7.56 31.58 7.59
N LYS A 247 -6.53 31.21 6.84
CA LYS A 247 -5.91 32.02 5.79
C LYS A 247 -6.20 31.47 4.40
N ASP A 248 -6.26 30.16 4.25
CA ASP A 248 -6.42 29.49 2.97
C ASP A 248 -7.82 29.82 2.40
N GLU A 249 -7.86 30.34 1.18
CA GLU A 249 -9.08 30.83 0.54
C GLU A 249 -10.13 29.72 0.33
N GLU A 250 -9.67 28.50 0.09
CA GLU A 250 -10.55 27.34 -0.12
C GLU A 250 -11.50 27.12 1.06
N PHE A 251 -11.08 27.45 2.27
CA PHE A 251 -11.92 27.32 3.47
C PHE A 251 -12.83 28.54 3.74
N ALA A 252 -12.86 29.55 2.86
CA ALA A 252 -13.67 30.75 3.08
C ALA A 252 -15.16 30.45 3.29
N GLY A 253 -15.71 29.49 2.54
CA GLY A 253 -17.08 28.99 2.72
C GLY A 253 -17.25 28.22 4.01
N LEU A 254 -16.29 27.33 4.31
CA LEU A 254 -16.32 26.46 5.49
C LEU A 254 -16.29 27.27 6.80
N ARG A 255 -15.53 28.35 6.84
CA ARG A 255 -15.44 29.23 8.03
C ARG A 255 -16.79 29.87 8.43
N LYS A 256 -17.79 29.88 7.55
CA LYS A 256 -19.14 30.37 7.84
C LYS A 256 -20.05 29.31 8.49
N ASP A 257 -19.64 28.06 8.48
CA ASP A 257 -20.37 26.94 9.09
C ASP A 257 -20.06 26.89 10.59
N HIS A 258 -21.08 26.80 11.45
CA HIS A 258 -20.90 26.74 12.90
C HIS A 258 -20.09 25.51 13.34
N ARG A 259 -20.23 24.38 12.64
CA ARG A 259 -19.50 23.13 12.91
C ARG A 259 -17.98 23.30 12.73
N PHE A 260 -17.55 24.20 11.84
CA PHE A 260 -16.14 24.58 11.72
C PHE A 260 -15.63 25.22 13.01
N THR A 261 -16.39 26.18 13.56
CA THR A 261 -16.03 26.84 14.82
C THR A 261 -15.94 25.84 15.98
N GLU A 262 -16.90 24.94 16.07
CA GLU A 262 -16.92 23.87 17.07
C GLU A 262 -15.72 22.93 16.92
N LEU A 263 -15.43 22.49 15.69
CA LEU A 263 -14.30 21.62 15.40
C LEU A 263 -12.96 22.27 15.80
N MET A 264 -12.76 23.54 15.44
CA MET A 264 -11.52 24.26 15.74
C MET A 264 -11.37 24.62 17.22
N ALA A 265 -12.48 24.75 17.97
CA ALA A 265 -12.49 24.97 19.41
C ALA A 265 -12.25 23.69 20.22
N ALA A 266 -12.56 22.54 19.65
CA ALA A 266 -12.49 21.24 20.30
C ALA A 266 -11.07 20.74 20.44
N LYS A 267 -10.06 21.41 20.86
CA LYS A 267 -8.66 20.99 21.10
C LYS A 267 -8.51 19.45 21.18
N LEU A 268 -8.64 18.79 20.01
CA LEU A 268 -8.53 17.35 19.93
C LEU A 268 -7.10 16.96 20.36
N PRO A 269 -6.91 16.00 21.27
CA PRO A 269 -5.59 15.50 21.59
C PRO A 269 -5.02 14.85 20.33
N ALA A 270 -3.77 15.17 19.97
CA ALA A 270 -3.05 14.42 18.95
C ALA A 270 -2.97 12.96 19.40
N ILE A 271 -3.28 12.04 18.49
CA ILE A 271 -3.06 10.61 18.73
C ILE A 271 -1.54 10.44 18.82
N THR A 272 -1.06 10.21 20.03
CA THR A 272 0.33 9.81 20.27
C THR A 272 0.37 8.29 20.23
N ASP A 273 1.02 7.74 19.18
CA ASP A 273 1.35 6.31 19.08
C ASP A 273 2.33 5.88 20.17
#